data_630a597c8dbef6e24fda0f6872936cfa
#
_entry.id   630a597c8dbef6e24fda0f6872936cfa
#
_cell.length_a   1.000
_cell.length_b   1.000
_cell.length_c   1.000
_cell.angle_alpha   90.00
_cell.angle_beta   90.00
_cell.angle_gamma   90.00
#
_symmetry.space_group_name_H-M   'P 1'
#
loop_
_entity.id
_entity.type
_entity.pdbx_description
1 polymer ?
#
loop_
_entity_poly.entity_id
_entity_poly.type
_entity_poly.pdbx_seq_one_letter_code
_entity_poly.pdbx_strand_id
1 'polypeptide(L)'
;VGKPVISVLTGGTSGTYKEAGRKSSATQFLSPFFALLKDVRIYRYSGVFLSLPLYHGFGLATLIISLLMGKKICMMRRFDAAEALTFIRQEAIEVLPIVPAMLARMWQNENVIGDLQTVKCMISGGDRLDKKWVETVHQQLGKILYNLYGTSEAGFFMLATPQDLEANEEVTIGKPIRGVVCQLREVDSQGVGTLWVRSRWAMQGRGNRWQSTGDLMWCNPRGYYFHRGRADQMVVCGGENVYPEHVERVLSQHHEVVAAQVYAVEHAQFGHVLEARV
;
A
#
# COMPACT_ATOMS: atom_id res chain seq x y z
N VAL A 1 -11.39 -34.52 6.48
CA VAL A 1 -11.57 -33.09 6.71
C VAL A 1 -10.39 -32.38 6.09
N GLY A 2 -10.60 -31.65 4.98
CA GLY A 2 -9.52 -30.91 4.29
C GLY A 2 -8.94 -29.82 5.22
N LYS A 3 -7.63 -29.55 5.08
CA LYS A 3 -6.99 -28.45 5.81
C LYS A 3 -7.65 -27.13 5.38
N PRO A 4 -7.97 -26.20 6.30
CA PRO A 4 -8.59 -24.93 5.95
C PRO A 4 -7.70 -24.15 4.99
N VAL A 5 -8.29 -23.61 3.93
CA VAL A 5 -7.63 -22.74 2.94
C VAL A 5 -8.22 -21.34 3.10
N ILE A 6 -7.36 -20.37 3.31
CA ILE A 6 -7.76 -18.96 3.26
C ILE A 6 -7.61 -18.50 1.80
N SER A 7 -8.71 -18.08 1.18
CA SER A 7 -8.73 -17.55 -0.17
C SER A 7 -9.00 -16.04 -0.13
N VAL A 8 -8.25 -15.28 -0.92
CA VAL A 8 -8.44 -13.83 -1.11
C VAL A 8 -8.76 -13.60 -2.59
N LEU A 9 -9.77 -12.80 -2.87
CA LEU A 9 -10.10 -12.40 -4.23
C LEU A 9 -9.14 -11.29 -4.67
N THR A 10 -8.49 -11.49 -5.81
CA THR A 10 -7.61 -10.49 -6.41
C THR A 10 -8.31 -9.90 -7.62
N GLY A 11 -8.44 -8.57 -7.67
CA GLY A 11 -8.81 -7.86 -8.89
C GLY A 11 -7.61 -7.84 -9.83
N GLY A 12 -7.65 -8.62 -10.90
CA GLY A 12 -6.66 -8.49 -11.98
C GLY A 12 -7.05 -7.35 -12.91
N THR A 13 -6.07 -6.69 -13.51
CA THR A 13 -6.26 -5.69 -14.58
C THR A 13 -7.02 -6.22 -15.80
N SER A 14 -7.19 -7.54 -15.92
CA SER A 14 -7.97 -8.24 -16.96
C SER A 14 -9.46 -8.42 -16.66
N GLY A 15 -9.99 -7.83 -15.58
CA GLY A 15 -11.43 -7.88 -15.23
C GLY A 15 -11.92 -9.23 -14.71
N THR A 16 -11.09 -10.26 -14.63
CA THR A 16 -11.44 -11.56 -14.05
C THR A 16 -10.85 -11.69 -12.64
N TYR A 17 -11.70 -11.93 -11.65
CA TYR A 17 -11.25 -12.24 -10.29
C TYR A 17 -10.49 -13.57 -10.27
N LYS A 18 -9.25 -13.52 -9.78
CA LYS A 18 -8.47 -14.74 -9.52
C LYS A 18 -8.54 -15.07 -8.04
N GLU A 19 -8.84 -16.30 -7.72
CA GLU A 19 -8.84 -16.80 -6.36
C GLU A 19 -7.40 -17.14 -5.94
N ALA A 20 -6.89 -16.42 -4.93
CA ALA A 20 -5.60 -16.65 -4.33
C ALA A 20 -5.72 -17.52 -3.08
N GLY A 21 -5.69 -18.84 -3.26
CA GLY A 21 -5.70 -19.80 -2.15
C GLY A 21 -4.37 -19.86 -1.41
N ARG A 22 -4.39 -19.81 -0.07
CA ARG A 22 -3.22 -20.00 0.78
C ARG A 22 -3.40 -21.22 1.66
N LYS A 23 -2.64 -22.27 1.40
CA LYS A 23 -2.40 -23.34 2.40
C LYS A 23 -1.20 -22.94 3.21
N SER A 24 -1.39 -22.20 4.28
CA SER A 24 -0.30 -21.75 5.11
C SER A 24 -0.30 -22.49 6.44
N SER A 25 0.87 -22.95 6.85
CA SER A 25 1.16 -23.25 8.25
C SER A 25 1.14 -21.92 9.02
N ALA A 26 0.50 -21.85 10.18
CA ALA A 26 0.48 -20.65 11.02
C ALA A 26 1.89 -20.08 11.28
N THR A 27 2.91 -20.93 11.28
CA THR A 27 4.31 -20.53 11.44
C THR A 27 4.87 -19.70 10.29
N GLN A 28 4.29 -19.77 9.09
CA GLN A 28 4.75 -18.97 7.93
C GLN A 28 4.36 -17.50 8.05
N PHE A 29 3.30 -17.17 8.80
CA PHE A 29 2.87 -15.79 9.05
C PHE A 29 3.62 -15.12 10.20
N LEU A 30 4.49 -15.82 10.92
CA LEU A 30 5.22 -15.24 12.03
C LEU A 30 6.14 -14.09 11.61
N SER A 31 6.81 -14.17 10.45
CA SER A 31 7.74 -13.12 10.03
C SER A 31 7.05 -11.77 9.74
N PRO A 32 5.97 -11.68 8.92
CA PRO A 32 5.23 -10.42 8.78
C PRO A 32 4.60 -9.97 10.09
N PHE A 33 4.14 -10.86 10.92
CA PHE A 33 3.62 -10.54 12.24
C PHE A 33 4.70 -9.92 13.14
N PHE A 34 5.91 -10.51 13.18
CA PHE A 34 7.03 -9.95 13.95
C PHE A 34 7.50 -8.59 13.41
N ALA A 35 7.44 -8.34 12.10
CA ALA A 35 7.73 -7.02 11.55
C ALA A 35 6.75 -5.97 12.09
N LEU A 36 5.44 -6.25 12.10
CA LEU A 36 4.43 -5.36 12.67
C LEU A 36 4.62 -5.17 14.18
N LEU A 37 5.00 -6.21 14.91
CA LEU A 37 5.29 -6.09 16.33
C LEU A 37 6.51 -5.21 16.60
N LYS A 38 7.59 -5.37 15.83
CA LYS A 38 8.86 -4.69 16.06
C LYS A 38 8.83 -3.25 15.54
N ASP A 39 8.41 -3.08 14.28
CA ASP A 39 8.60 -1.82 13.57
C ASP A 39 7.40 -0.88 13.76
N VAL A 40 6.18 -1.40 13.83
CA VAL A 40 4.96 -0.64 14.11
C VAL A 40 4.64 -0.58 15.61
N ARG A 41 5.14 -1.55 16.41
CA ARG A 41 4.87 -1.68 17.85
C ARG A 41 3.37 -1.76 18.17
N ILE A 42 2.63 -2.45 17.31
CA ILE A 42 1.15 -2.52 17.37
C ILE A 42 0.64 -3.05 18.71
N TYR A 43 1.46 -3.77 19.47
CA TYR A 43 1.12 -4.26 20.82
C TYR A 43 0.86 -3.15 21.84
N ARG A 44 1.37 -1.92 21.60
CA ARG A 44 1.21 -0.77 22.50
C ARG A 44 -0.17 -0.11 22.44
N TYR A 45 -0.93 -0.41 21.40
CA TYR A 45 -2.21 0.25 21.13
C TYR A 45 -3.37 -0.68 21.50
N SER A 46 -4.50 -0.11 21.91
CA SER A 46 -5.66 -0.85 22.43
C SER A 46 -6.74 -1.07 21.37
N GLY A 47 -7.04 -0.05 20.55
CA GLY A 47 -8.16 -0.04 19.63
C GLY A 47 -7.74 0.09 18.16
N VAL A 48 -8.40 -0.68 17.29
CA VAL A 48 -8.20 -0.69 15.84
C VAL A 48 -9.53 -0.36 15.15
N PHE A 49 -9.53 0.60 14.23
CA PHE A 49 -10.66 0.85 13.35
C PHE A 49 -10.46 0.12 12.03
N LEU A 50 -11.29 -0.86 11.74
CA LEU A 50 -11.22 -1.69 10.55
C LEU A 50 -12.36 -1.37 9.59
N SER A 51 -12.10 -0.50 8.61
CA SER A 51 -13.02 -0.16 7.53
C SER A 51 -12.61 -0.73 6.18
N LEU A 52 -11.47 -1.45 6.14
CA LEU A 52 -10.98 -2.11 4.94
C LEU A 52 -11.80 -3.36 4.62
N PRO A 53 -12.13 -3.63 3.34
CA PRO A 53 -12.86 -4.81 2.94
C PRO A 53 -12.13 -6.11 3.33
N LEU A 54 -12.83 -7.04 3.98
CA LEU A 54 -12.24 -8.31 4.46
C LEU A 54 -11.90 -9.31 3.33
N TYR A 55 -12.43 -9.11 2.14
CA TYR A 55 -12.06 -9.91 0.97
C TYR A 55 -10.69 -9.49 0.38
N HIS A 56 -10.12 -8.36 0.81
CA HIS A 56 -8.74 -7.96 0.50
C HIS A 56 -7.76 -8.42 1.57
N GLY A 57 -6.56 -8.79 1.15
CA GLY A 57 -5.51 -9.28 2.03
C GLY A 57 -5.15 -8.32 3.17
N PHE A 58 -5.19 -7.02 2.93
CA PHE A 58 -4.88 -6.00 3.94
C PHE A 58 -5.94 -5.97 5.06
N GLY A 59 -7.23 -5.92 4.70
CA GLY A 59 -8.32 -5.94 5.68
C GLY A 59 -8.35 -7.24 6.49
N LEU A 60 -8.23 -8.39 5.80
CA LEU A 60 -8.20 -9.69 6.45
C LEU A 60 -7.00 -9.86 7.40
N ALA A 61 -5.81 -9.44 6.98
CA ALA A 61 -4.62 -9.48 7.82
C ALA A 61 -4.77 -8.59 9.07
N THR A 62 -5.33 -7.39 8.90
CA THR A 62 -5.63 -6.49 10.02
C THR A 62 -6.58 -7.14 11.02
N LEU A 63 -7.66 -7.78 10.54
CA LEU A 63 -8.61 -8.48 11.42
C LEU A 63 -7.92 -9.60 12.21
N ILE A 64 -7.21 -10.47 11.51
CA ILE A 64 -6.53 -11.63 12.13
C ILE A 64 -5.51 -11.16 13.18
N ILE A 65 -4.68 -10.18 12.86
CA ILE A 65 -3.66 -9.65 13.77
C ILE A 65 -4.31 -9.02 15.00
N SER A 66 -5.38 -8.25 14.80
CA SER A 66 -6.10 -7.59 15.89
C SER A 66 -6.75 -8.60 16.84
N LEU A 67 -7.35 -9.67 16.31
CA LEU A 67 -7.92 -10.77 17.10
C LEU A 67 -6.84 -11.53 17.88
N LEU A 68 -5.73 -11.91 17.23
CA LEU A 68 -4.62 -12.60 17.88
C LEU A 68 -3.99 -11.79 19.01
N MET A 69 -4.05 -10.46 18.93
CA MET A 69 -3.52 -9.56 19.95
C MET A 69 -4.57 -9.11 20.97
N GLY A 70 -5.79 -9.62 20.92
CA GLY A 70 -6.87 -9.24 21.84
C GLY A 70 -7.22 -7.75 21.79
N LYS A 71 -7.15 -7.13 20.58
CA LYS A 71 -7.46 -5.71 20.40
C LYS A 71 -8.96 -5.47 20.34
N LYS A 72 -9.40 -4.32 20.85
CA LYS A 72 -10.72 -3.78 20.54
C LYS A 72 -10.78 -3.50 19.03
N ILE A 73 -11.77 -4.05 18.35
CA ILE A 73 -11.95 -3.86 16.90
C ILE A 73 -13.28 -3.16 16.68
N CYS A 74 -13.21 -1.97 16.10
CA CYS A 74 -14.38 -1.23 15.63
C CYS A 74 -14.48 -1.37 14.12
N MET A 75 -15.64 -1.78 13.60
CA MET A 75 -15.85 -2.08 12.19
C MET A 75 -17.05 -1.31 11.65
N MET A 76 -16.97 -0.90 10.38
CA MET A 76 -18.09 -0.35 9.63
C MET A 76 -18.45 -1.29 8.47
N ARG A 77 -19.73 -1.40 8.19
CA ARG A 77 -20.21 -2.19 7.03
C ARG A 77 -19.83 -1.53 5.70
N ARG A 78 -19.88 -0.21 5.66
CA ARG A 78 -19.53 0.63 4.50
C ARG A 78 -18.80 1.85 5.02
N PHE A 79 -17.70 2.21 4.37
CA PHE A 79 -16.94 3.39 4.78
C PHE A 79 -17.70 4.68 4.45
N ASP A 80 -17.99 5.45 5.49
CA ASP A 80 -18.37 6.84 5.44
C ASP A 80 -17.38 7.65 6.27
N ALA A 81 -16.86 8.75 5.73
CA ALA A 81 -15.75 9.47 6.37
C ALA A 81 -16.19 10.19 7.65
N ALA A 82 -17.36 10.83 7.66
CA ALA A 82 -17.86 11.56 8.82
C ALA A 82 -18.23 10.62 9.97
N GLU A 83 -18.91 9.52 9.65
CA GLU A 83 -19.25 8.48 10.60
C GLU A 83 -18.01 7.82 11.19
N ALA A 84 -17.01 7.52 10.33
CA ALA A 84 -15.73 6.95 10.75
C ALA A 84 -14.98 7.86 11.73
N LEU A 85 -14.89 9.14 11.45
CA LEU A 85 -14.25 10.13 12.33
C LEU A 85 -14.95 10.22 13.68
N THR A 86 -16.27 10.25 13.68
CA THR A 86 -17.07 10.22 14.93
C THR A 86 -16.81 8.96 15.74
N PHE A 87 -16.77 7.79 15.08
CA PHE A 87 -16.47 6.52 15.72
C PHE A 87 -15.05 6.46 16.29
N ILE A 88 -14.05 6.92 15.53
CA ILE A 88 -12.65 6.96 15.96
C ILE A 88 -12.51 7.76 17.24
N ARG A 89 -13.14 8.93 17.32
CA ARG A 89 -13.13 9.78 18.51
C ARG A 89 -13.86 9.12 19.68
N GLN A 90 -15.10 8.65 19.48
CA GLN A 90 -15.94 8.08 20.55
C GLN A 90 -15.31 6.83 21.19
N GLU A 91 -14.73 5.98 20.35
CA GLU A 91 -14.15 4.71 20.75
C GLU A 91 -12.66 4.81 21.12
N ALA A 92 -12.09 6.03 21.10
CA ALA A 92 -10.69 6.33 21.39
C ALA A 92 -9.73 5.41 20.62
N ILE A 93 -9.95 5.28 19.30
CA ILE A 93 -9.16 4.42 18.41
C ILE A 93 -7.72 4.95 18.30
N GLU A 94 -6.76 4.03 18.40
CA GLU A 94 -5.33 4.36 18.33
C GLU A 94 -4.67 3.86 17.04
N VAL A 95 -5.22 2.84 16.36
CA VAL A 95 -4.68 2.27 15.12
C VAL A 95 -5.67 2.40 13.98
N LEU A 96 -5.24 3.01 12.89
CA LEU A 96 -6.04 3.28 11.71
C LEU A 96 -5.36 2.71 10.46
N PRO A 97 -5.67 1.45 10.08
CA PRO A 97 -5.36 0.93 8.73
C PRO A 97 -6.26 1.61 7.71
N ILE A 98 -5.68 2.14 6.63
CA ILE A 98 -6.37 3.01 5.69
C ILE A 98 -5.79 2.88 4.29
N VAL A 99 -6.59 3.16 3.26
CA VAL A 99 -6.07 3.39 1.91
C VAL A 99 -6.05 4.89 1.61
N PRO A 100 -5.17 5.39 0.71
CA PRO A 100 -5.04 6.81 0.42
C PRO A 100 -6.36 7.51 0.05
N ALA A 101 -7.24 6.84 -0.71
CA ALA A 101 -8.55 7.39 -1.07
C ALA A 101 -9.47 7.63 0.14
N MET A 102 -9.41 6.76 1.16
CA MET A 102 -10.16 6.96 2.42
C MET A 102 -9.56 8.11 3.23
N LEU A 103 -8.24 8.20 3.28
CA LEU A 103 -7.53 9.31 3.91
C LEU A 103 -7.95 10.65 3.29
N ALA A 104 -7.94 10.76 1.96
CA ALA A 104 -8.39 11.95 1.25
C ALA A 104 -9.83 12.36 1.58
N ARG A 105 -10.74 11.38 1.69
CA ARG A 105 -12.14 11.63 2.06
C ARG A 105 -12.29 12.08 3.52
N MET A 106 -11.49 11.56 4.44
CA MET A 106 -11.48 12.02 5.83
C MET A 106 -11.08 13.48 5.94
N TRP A 107 -10.06 13.91 5.19
CA TRP A 107 -9.57 15.30 5.21
C TRP A 107 -10.51 16.33 4.57
N GLN A 108 -11.64 15.91 3.99
CA GLN A 108 -12.71 16.82 3.55
C GLN A 108 -13.61 17.27 4.71
N ASN A 109 -13.45 16.69 5.90
CA ASN A 109 -14.25 17.05 7.07
C ASN A 109 -13.54 18.13 7.91
N GLU A 110 -14.28 19.15 8.32
CA GLU A 110 -13.75 20.33 9.03
C GLU A 110 -13.03 19.99 10.34
N ASN A 111 -13.53 19.00 11.11
CA ASN A 111 -13.00 18.66 12.43
C ASN A 111 -12.06 17.42 12.39
N VAL A 112 -11.53 17.03 11.22
CA VAL A 112 -10.73 15.82 11.05
C VAL A 112 -9.59 15.69 12.08
N ILE A 113 -8.90 16.78 12.40
CA ILE A 113 -7.78 16.78 13.34
C ILE A 113 -8.25 16.49 14.75
N GLY A 114 -9.35 17.13 15.19
CA GLY A 114 -9.95 16.87 16.51
C GLY A 114 -10.41 15.43 16.66
N ASP A 115 -10.99 14.85 15.62
CA ASP A 115 -11.51 13.49 15.63
C ASP A 115 -10.40 12.43 15.58
N LEU A 116 -9.23 12.74 14.98
CA LEU A 116 -8.08 11.84 14.88
C LEU A 116 -7.05 11.97 16.01
N GLN A 117 -7.26 12.81 17.02
CA GLN A 117 -6.30 13.06 18.11
C GLN A 117 -5.89 11.81 18.88
N THR A 118 -6.76 10.80 18.97
CA THR A 118 -6.47 9.53 19.63
C THR A 118 -5.61 8.58 18.80
N VAL A 119 -5.52 8.81 17.47
CA VAL A 119 -4.79 7.95 16.55
C VAL A 119 -3.28 8.14 16.74
N LYS A 120 -2.58 7.05 17.03
CA LYS A 120 -1.13 7.00 17.28
C LYS A 120 -0.38 6.19 16.23
N CYS A 121 -1.10 5.45 15.42
CA CYS A 121 -0.56 4.61 14.37
C CYS A 121 -1.52 4.59 13.17
N MET A 122 -1.12 5.15 12.07
CA MET A 122 -1.85 5.14 10.81
C MET A 122 -1.06 4.34 9.79
N ILE A 123 -1.66 3.29 9.22
CA ILE A 123 -0.98 2.40 8.28
C ILE A 123 -1.66 2.54 6.93
N SER A 124 -1.02 3.24 6.00
CA SER A 124 -1.47 3.34 4.61
C SER A 124 -0.98 2.15 3.81
N GLY A 125 -1.84 1.60 2.95
CA GLY A 125 -1.47 0.50 2.06
C GLY A 125 -2.54 0.24 1.01
N GLY A 126 -2.25 -0.67 0.07
CA GLY A 126 -3.17 -1.09 -0.97
C GLY A 126 -3.24 -0.17 -2.19
N ASP A 127 -2.71 1.03 -2.08
CA ASP A 127 -2.58 1.99 -3.17
C ASP A 127 -1.38 2.90 -2.92
N ARG A 128 -1.01 3.71 -3.91
CA ARG A 128 0.10 4.64 -3.84
C ARG A 128 -0.21 5.80 -2.90
N LEU A 129 0.70 6.05 -1.96
CA LEU A 129 0.64 7.17 -1.03
C LEU A 129 1.34 8.40 -1.63
N ASP A 130 0.63 9.51 -1.79
CA ASP A 130 1.22 10.77 -2.26
C ASP A 130 1.93 11.54 -1.16
N LYS A 131 2.95 12.31 -1.55
CA LYS A 131 3.77 13.12 -0.65
C LYS A 131 2.94 14.12 0.16
N LYS A 132 1.94 14.74 -0.46
CA LYS A 132 1.04 15.66 0.22
C LYS A 132 0.40 15.07 1.48
N TRP A 133 0.03 13.78 1.42
CA TRP A 133 -0.59 13.11 2.56
C TRP A 133 0.42 12.80 3.67
N VAL A 134 1.65 12.47 3.32
CA VAL A 134 2.73 12.29 4.30
C VAL A 134 2.98 13.61 5.03
N GLU A 135 3.13 14.71 4.29
CA GLU A 135 3.36 16.04 4.84
C GLU A 135 2.18 16.51 5.70
N THR A 136 0.96 16.37 5.18
CA THR A 136 -0.26 16.77 5.90
C THR A 136 -0.39 16.03 7.23
N VAL A 137 -0.29 14.70 7.23
CA VAL A 137 -0.41 13.91 8.47
C VAL A 137 0.72 14.23 9.43
N HIS A 138 1.97 14.34 8.95
CA HIS A 138 3.12 14.65 9.81
C HIS A 138 3.02 16.03 10.46
N GLN A 139 2.51 17.03 9.74
CA GLN A 139 2.34 18.40 10.25
C GLN A 139 1.19 18.48 11.27
N GLN A 140 0.08 17.80 11.01
CA GLN A 140 -1.16 17.97 11.76
C GLN A 140 -1.33 16.97 12.91
N LEU A 141 -0.84 15.74 12.76
CA LEU A 141 -1.00 14.65 13.73
C LEU A 141 0.35 14.10 14.26
N GLY A 142 1.46 14.55 13.69
CA GLY A 142 2.79 14.04 14.03
C GLY A 142 3.19 12.80 13.23
N LYS A 143 4.31 12.21 13.59
CA LYS A 143 4.96 11.10 12.87
C LYS A 143 4.31 9.74 13.19
N ILE A 144 3.07 9.57 12.75
CA ILE A 144 2.26 8.38 13.00
C ILE A 144 1.95 7.55 11.75
N LEU A 145 2.31 8.05 10.55
CA LEU A 145 1.97 7.44 9.27
C LEU A 145 3.05 6.46 8.81
N TYR A 146 2.64 5.23 8.56
CA TYR A 146 3.41 4.15 7.96
C TYR A 146 2.93 3.89 6.54
N ASN A 147 3.82 3.48 5.65
CA ASN A 147 3.47 3.04 4.30
C ASN A 147 3.78 1.56 4.13
N LEU A 148 2.73 0.77 3.89
CA LEU A 148 2.79 -0.68 3.78
C LEU A 148 2.61 -1.09 2.32
N TYR A 149 3.56 -1.84 1.77
CA TYR A 149 3.47 -2.35 0.42
C TYR A 149 3.46 -3.88 0.39
N GLY A 150 2.63 -4.41 -0.50
CA GLY A 150 2.52 -5.83 -0.75
C GLY A 150 1.60 -6.15 -1.92
N THR A 151 1.60 -7.40 -2.35
CA THR A 151 0.72 -7.90 -3.40
C THR A 151 -0.18 -9.01 -2.85
N SER A 152 -1.29 -9.27 -3.52
CA SER A 152 -2.20 -10.34 -3.13
C SER A 152 -1.51 -11.71 -3.12
N GLU A 153 -0.56 -11.92 -4.03
CA GLU A 153 0.18 -13.18 -4.21
C GLU A 153 1.27 -13.37 -3.16
N ALA A 154 2.03 -12.33 -2.87
CA ALA A 154 3.18 -12.38 -1.96
C ALA A 154 2.81 -12.01 -0.51
N GLY A 155 1.65 -11.38 -0.28
CA GLY A 155 1.29 -10.74 0.97
C GLY A 155 2.01 -9.39 1.13
N PHE A 156 1.98 -8.80 2.32
CA PHE A 156 2.78 -7.61 2.54
C PHE A 156 4.25 -7.97 2.82
N PHE A 157 5.18 -7.18 2.34
CA PHE A 157 6.59 -7.51 2.42
C PHE A 157 7.55 -6.30 2.46
N MET A 158 7.04 -5.08 2.36
CA MET A 158 7.81 -3.86 2.61
C MET A 158 7.04 -2.93 3.54
N LEU A 159 7.79 -2.20 4.34
CA LEU A 159 7.25 -1.22 5.28
C LEU A 159 8.18 0.00 5.34
N ALA A 160 7.60 1.19 5.16
CA ALA A 160 8.22 2.45 5.52
C ALA A 160 7.65 2.94 6.86
N THR A 161 8.54 3.25 7.79
CA THR A 161 8.19 3.91 9.05
C THR A 161 8.00 5.42 8.83
N PRO A 162 7.40 6.15 9.78
CA PRO A 162 7.31 7.61 9.70
C PRO A 162 8.69 8.28 9.53
N GLN A 163 9.73 7.74 10.15
CA GLN A 163 11.11 8.23 10.02
C GLN A 163 11.68 7.96 8.62
N ASP A 164 11.33 6.82 8.01
CA ASP A 164 11.74 6.52 6.64
C ASP A 164 11.08 7.45 5.63
N LEU A 165 9.80 7.78 5.86
CA LEU A 165 9.05 8.73 5.02
C LEU A 165 9.62 10.15 5.11
N GLU A 166 10.07 10.57 6.29
CA GLU A 166 10.72 11.87 6.49
C GLU A 166 12.14 11.93 5.91
N ALA A 167 12.91 10.83 6.04
CA ALA A 167 14.32 10.77 5.64
C ALA A 167 14.55 10.71 4.13
N ASN A 168 13.49 10.63 3.33
CA ASN A 168 13.55 10.56 1.87
C ASN A 168 12.72 11.70 1.25
N GLU A 169 13.24 12.29 0.19
CA GLU A 169 12.56 13.37 -0.55
C GLU A 169 11.29 12.88 -1.26
N GLU A 170 11.35 11.63 -1.76
CA GLU A 170 10.21 10.95 -2.37
C GLU A 170 9.57 9.99 -1.38
N VAL A 171 8.28 9.70 -1.56
CA VAL A 171 7.56 8.71 -0.75
C VAL A 171 8.11 7.32 -1.05
N THR A 172 8.78 6.75 -0.07
CA THR A 172 9.28 5.38 -0.15
C THR A 172 8.23 4.36 0.30
N ILE A 173 8.27 3.16 -0.27
CA ILE A 173 7.55 2.00 0.25
C ILE A 173 8.37 1.25 1.32
N GLY A 174 9.51 1.80 1.71
CA GLY A 174 10.37 1.28 2.77
C GLY A 174 11.37 0.24 2.31
N LYS A 175 11.68 -0.65 3.23
CA LYS A 175 12.62 -1.77 3.04
C LYS A 175 11.90 -3.11 3.16
N PRO A 176 12.46 -4.18 2.56
CA PRO A 176 11.94 -5.52 2.76
C PRO A 176 11.92 -5.90 4.26
N ILE A 177 10.80 -6.41 4.72
CA ILE A 177 10.70 -6.93 6.10
C ILE A 177 11.52 -8.21 6.25
N ARG A 178 11.85 -8.56 7.49
CA ARG A 178 12.66 -9.75 7.78
C ARG A 178 12.06 -11.03 7.17
N GLY A 179 12.88 -11.79 6.43
CA GLY A 179 12.49 -13.05 5.79
C GLY A 179 11.94 -12.89 4.38
N VAL A 180 11.97 -11.68 3.83
CA VAL A 180 11.73 -11.38 2.41
C VAL A 180 13.05 -11.06 1.73
N VAL A 181 13.19 -11.54 0.51
CA VAL A 181 14.27 -11.13 -0.39
C VAL A 181 13.64 -10.47 -1.61
N CYS A 182 14.12 -9.27 -1.92
CA CYS A 182 13.69 -8.50 -3.08
C CYS A 182 14.85 -8.33 -4.06
N GLN A 183 14.53 -8.29 -5.34
CA GLN A 183 15.49 -8.07 -6.43
C GLN A 183 14.83 -7.29 -7.54
N LEU A 184 15.51 -6.29 -8.08
CA LEU A 184 15.13 -5.66 -9.33
C LEU A 184 15.71 -6.46 -10.49
N ARG A 185 14.91 -6.70 -11.50
CA ARG A 185 15.32 -7.36 -12.76
C ARG A 185 14.94 -6.49 -13.92
N GLU A 186 15.61 -6.72 -15.05
CA GLU A 186 15.40 -5.94 -16.30
C GLU A 186 15.58 -4.45 -16.00
N VAL A 187 16.68 -4.13 -15.33
CA VAL A 187 16.97 -2.78 -14.87
C VAL A 187 17.44 -1.92 -16.05
N ASP A 188 16.79 -0.78 -16.25
CA ASP A 188 17.14 0.20 -17.26
C ASP A 188 18.34 1.09 -16.87
N SER A 189 18.72 2.02 -17.76
CA SER A 189 19.83 2.95 -17.54
C SER A 189 19.59 3.94 -16.38
N GLN A 190 18.35 4.09 -15.92
CA GLN A 190 17.98 4.94 -14.77
C GLN A 190 17.93 4.16 -13.47
N GLY A 191 18.22 2.86 -13.49
CA GLY A 191 18.17 2.01 -12.30
C GLY A 191 16.77 1.52 -11.95
N VAL A 192 15.79 1.69 -12.84
CA VAL A 192 14.42 1.23 -12.66
C VAL A 192 14.28 -0.18 -13.22
N GLY A 193 13.71 -1.08 -12.47
CA GLY A 193 13.50 -2.47 -12.90
C GLY A 193 12.25 -3.09 -12.28
N THR A 194 11.84 -4.22 -12.82
CA THR A 194 10.72 -4.99 -12.30
C THR A 194 11.07 -5.58 -10.94
N LEU A 195 10.22 -5.34 -9.94
CA LEU A 195 10.40 -5.90 -8.60
C LEU A 195 10.05 -7.39 -8.59
N TRP A 196 11.00 -8.20 -8.18
CA TRP A 196 10.83 -9.61 -7.89
C TRP A 196 10.96 -9.85 -6.39
N VAL A 197 10.06 -10.65 -5.85
CA VAL A 197 10.02 -10.99 -4.42
C VAL A 197 10.07 -12.49 -4.21
N ARG A 198 10.74 -12.89 -3.14
CA ARG A 198 10.75 -14.26 -2.64
C ARG A 198 10.49 -14.26 -1.14
N SER A 199 9.41 -14.92 -0.74
CA SER A 199 9.01 -15.04 0.67
C SER A 199 8.52 -16.46 0.96
N ARG A 200 8.59 -16.87 2.24
CA ARG A 200 8.09 -18.19 2.68
C ARG A 200 6.58 -18.24 2.84
N TRP A 201 5.91 -17.07 2.94
CA TRP A 201 4.47 -16.97 3.15
C TRP A 201 3.67 -16.59 1.90
N ALA A 202 4.30 -16.62 0.75
CA ALA A 202 3.61 -16.44 -0.52
C ALA A 202 2.54 -17.53 -0.74
N MET A 203 1.64 -17.26 -1.71
CA MET A 203 0.56 -18.19 -2.09
C MET A 203 1.02 -19.63 -2.24
N GLN A 204 0.06 -20.56 -2.09
CA GLN A 204 0.30 -21.98 -2.29
C GLN A 204 0.96 -22.27 -3.64
N GLY A 205 2.02 -23.11 -3.60
CA GLY A 205 2.82 -23.47 -4.77
C GLY A 205 3.85 -22.42 -5.19
N ARG A 206 3.84 -21.22 -4.59
CA ARG A 206 4.79 -20.14 -4.89
C ARG A 206 5.77 -19.83 -3.75
N GLY A 207 5.60 -20.46 -2.60
CA GLY A 207 6.47 -20.25 -1.43
C GLY A 207 7.94 -20.52 -1.74
N ASN A 208 8.82 -19.62 -1.31
CA ASN A 208 10.27 -19.64 -1.53
C ASN A 208 10.70 -19.64 -3.01
N ARG A 209 9.82 -19.29 -3.93
CA ARG A 209 10.14 -19.05 -5.35
C ARG A 209 10.11 -17.57 -5.65
N TRP A 210 10.89 -17.15 -6.63
CA TRP A 210 10.85 -15.80 -7.14
C TRP A 210 9.54 -15.54 -7.87
N GLN A 211 8.91 -14.42 -7.55
CA GLN A 211 7.65 -13.96 -8.17
C GLN A 211 7.83 -12.51 -8.61
N SER A 212 7.46 -12.22 -9.85
CA SER A 212 7.31 -10.83 -10.30
C SER A 212 6.08 -10.21 -9.64
N THR A 213 6.21 -8.98 -9.17
CA THR A 213 5.07 -8.19 -8.71
C THR A 213 4.36 -7.49 -9.87
N GLY A 214 5.05 -7.34 -11.00
CA GLY A 214 4.62 -6.51 -12.12
C GLY A 214 4.82 -5.02 -11.89
N ASP A 215 5.33 -4.62 -10.71
CA ASP A 215 5.60 -3.23 -10.40
C ASP A 215 7.05 -2.87 -10.71
N LEU A 216 7.24 -1.66 -11.23
CA LEU A 216 8.53 -1.08 -11.51
C LEU A 216 9.00 -0.27 -10.31
N MET A 217 10.22 -0.51 -9.92
CA MET A 217 10.83 0.08 -8.74
C MET A 217 12.21 0.61 -9.02
N TRP A 218 12.59 1.63 -8.29
CA TRP A 218 13.96 2.08 -8.11
C TRP A 218 14.36 1.85 -6.66
N CYS A 219 15.63 1.51 -6.43
CA CYS A 219 16.16 1.29 -5.09
C CYS A 219 17.37 2.21 -4.88
N ASN A 220 17.32 3.03 -3.84
CA ASN A 220 18.44 3.91 -3.52
C ASN A 220 19.60 3.17 -2.82
N PRO A 221 20.82 3.77 -2.74
CA PRO A 221 21.97 3.12 -2.08
C PRO A 221 21.76 2.78 -0.59
N ARG A 222 20.77 3.40 0.07
CA ARG A 222 20.39 3.10 1.44
C ARG A 222 19.43 1.90 1.55
N GLY A 223 18.99 1.31 0.41
CA GLY A 223 18.12 0.16 0.34
C GLY A 223 16.63 0.47 0.48
N TYR A 224 16.23 1.72 0.28
CA TYR A 224 14.82 2.11 0.19
C TYR A 224 14.30 1.94 -1.22
N TYR A 225 13.08 1.42 -1.35
CA TYR A 225 12.41 1.19 -2.62
C TYR A 225 11.38 2.29 -2.89
N PHE A 226 11.28 2.67 -4.16
CA PHE A 226 10.38 3.72 -4.65
C PHE A 226 9.60 3.20 -5.86
N HIS A 227 8.29 3.32 -5.81
CA HIS A 227 7.40 2.89 -6.88
C HIS A 227 7.51 3.83 -8.09
N ARG A 228 7.61 3.25 -9.30
CA ARG A 228 7.75 3.98 -10.57
C ARG A 228 6.58 3.73 -11.53
N GLY A 229 5.72 2.80 -11.23
CA GLY A 229 4.55 2.41 -12.01
C GLY A 229 4.47 0.91 -12.22
N ARG A 230 3.59 0.52 -13.11
CA ARG A 230 3.37 -0.88 -13.50
C ARG A 230 4.08 -1.19 -14.82
N ALA A 231 4.71 -2.35 -14.89
CA ALA A 231 5.36 -2.81 -16.13
C ALA A 231 4.37 -3.04 -17.27
N ASP A 232 3.12 -3.45 -16.94
CA ASP A 232 2.04 -3.67 -17.90
C ASP A 232 1.32 -2.38 -18.34
N GLN A 233 1.63 -1.24 -17.72
CA GLN A 233 1.09 0.09 -18.05
C GLN A 233 2.13 1.00 -18.73
N MET A 234 3.35 0.52 -18.95
CA MET A 234 4.35 1.27 -19.70
C MET A 234 3.91 1.46 -21.14
N VAL A 235 4.04 2.66 -21.66
CA VAL A 235 3.71 3.03 -23.03
C VAL A 235 4.97 3.50 -23.75
N VAL A 236 5.18 3.04 -24.97
CA VAL A 236 6.25 3.54 -25.83
C VAL A 236 5.72 4.72 -26.63
N CYS A 237 6.18 5.92 -26.31
CA CYS A 237 5.83 7.17 -26.98
C CYS A 237 7.03 7.67 -27.79
N GLY A 238 6.95 7.64 -29.12
CA GLY A 238 8.05 8.13 -29.98
C GLY A 238 9.40 7.43 -29.75
N GLY A 239 9.40 6.17 -29.32
CA GLY A 239 10.61 5.39 -28.99
C GLY A 239 11.08 5.48 -27.54
N GLU A 240 10.45 6.32 -26.72
CA GLU A 240 10.74 6.46 -25.29
C GLU A 240 9.74 5.69 -24.44
N ASN A 241 10.24 5.02 -23.39
CA ASN A 241 9.41 4.33 -22.41
C ASN A 241 8.82 5.35 -21.45
N VAL A 242 7.52 5.56 -21.49
CA VAL A 242 6.82 6.50 -20.62
C VAL A 242 5.85 5.75 -19.70
N TYR A 243 5.82 6.17 -18.45
CA TYR A 243 4.94 5.61 -17.43
C TYR A 243 3.84 6.63 -17.11
N PRO A 244 2.56 6.35 -17.47
CA PRO A 244 1.43 7.26 -17.23
C PRO A 244 1.34 7.77 -15.80
N GLU A 245 1.52 6.88 -14.80
CA GLU A 245 1.54 7.25 -13.39
C GLU A 245 2.62 8.30 -13.03
N HIS A 246 3.74 8.31 -13.77
CA HIS A 246 4.77 9.34 -13.54
C HIS A 246 4.27 10.72 -13.97
N VAL A 247 3.58 10.78 -15.11
CA VAL A 247 2.98 12.03 -15.62
C VAL A 247 1.86 12.49 -14.69
N GLU A 248 0.98 11.57 -14.24
CA GLU A 248 -0.07 11.86 -13.25
C GLU A 248 0.51 12.47 -11.97
N ARG A 249 1.62 11.92 -11.50
CA ARG A 249 2.31 12.43 -10.31
C ARG A 249 2.80 13.85 -10.49
N VAL A 250 3.39 14.17 -11.64
CA VAL A 250 3.88 15.53 -11.93
C VAL A 250 2.71 16.50 -12.02
N LEU A 251 1.65 16.13 -12.70
CA LEU A 251 0.43 16.93 -12.82
C LEU A 251 -0.22 17.20 -11.45
N SER A 252 -0.31 16.16 -10.62
CA SER A 252 -0.91 16.27 -9.26
C SER A 252 -0.10 17.11 -8.27
N GLN A 253 1.14 17.52 -8.62
CA GLN A 253 1.90 18.47 -7.82
C GLN A 253 1.45 19.93 -8.04
N HIS A 254 0.73 20.21 -9.12
CA HIS A 254 0.20 21.54 -9.37
C HIS A 254 -0.97 21.83 -8.42
N HIS A 255 -0.97 23.00 -7.79
CA HIS A 255 -1.94 23.37 -6.74
C HIS A 255 -3.41 23.40 -7.22
N GLU A 256 -3.65 23.64 -8.49
CA GLU A 256 -5.01 23.64 -9.09
C GLU A 256 -5.47 22.25 -9.53
N VAL A 257 -4.60 21.24 -9.54
CA VAL A 257 -4.95 19.89 -9.97
C VAL A 257 -5.40 19.05 -8.78
N VAL A 258 -6.69 18.75 -8.75
CA VAL A 258 -7.30 17.90 -7.69
C VAL A 258 -6.98 16.43 -7.93
N ALA A 259 -7.02 15.99 -9.18
CA ALA A 259 -6.68 14.63 -9.62
C ALA A 259 -6.22 14.68 -11.08
N ALA A 260 -5.35 13.77 -11.47
CA ALA A 260 -4.92 13.58 -12.84
C ALA A 260 -5.06 12.11 -13.24
N GLN A 261 -5.56 11.86 -14.43
CA GLN A 261 -5.59 10.54 -15.06
C GLN A 261 -4.92 10.64 -16.42
N VAL A 262 -3.90 9.80 -16.65
CA VAL A 262 -3.13 9.78 -17.90
C VAL A 262 -3.32 8.43 -18.58
N TYR A 263 -3.57 8.46 -19.88
CA TYR A 263 -3.79 7.28 -20.70
C TYR A 263 -3.10 7.41 -22.06
N ALA A 264 -2.78 6.26 -22.63
CA ALA A 264 -2.18 6.20 -23.97
C ALA A 264 -3.25 6.30 -25.04
N VAL A 265 -2.96 7.08 -26.08
CA VAL A 265 -3.77 7.19 -27.30
C VAL A 265 -2.90 6.85 -28.49
N GLU A 266 -3.45 6.07 -29.43
CA GLU A 266 -2.76 5.75 -30.69
C GLU A 266 -2.47 7.02 -31.49
N HIS A 267 -1.25 7.14 -32.00
CA HIS A 267 -0.82 8.27 -32.84
C HIS A 267 -0.05 7.79 -34.06
N ALA A 268 -0.46 8.23 -35.24
CA ALA A 268 0.06 7.73 -36.52
C ALA A 268 1.58 7.87 -36.68
N GLN A 269 2.20 8.90 -36.10
CA GLN A 269 3.62 9.19 -36.24
C GLN A 269 4.47 8.63 -35.09
N PHE A 270 3.92 8.61 -33.86
CA PHE A 270 4.67 8.26 -32.64
C PHE A 270 4.27 6.92 -32.03
N GLY A 271 3.40 6.15 -32.71
CA GLY A 271 2.82 4.92 -32.17
C GLY A 271 1.78 5.22 -31.09
N HIS A 272 2.22 5.80 -29.98
CA HIS A 272 1.33 6.31 -28.93
C HIS A 272 1.78 7.71 -28.48
N VAL A 273 0.82 8.47 -27.97
CA VAL A 273 1.01 9.70 -27.20
C VAL A 273 0.22 9.60 -25.91
N LEU A 274 0.54 10.45 -24.92
CA LEU A 274 -0.21 10.49 -23.68
C LEU A 274 -1.20 11.64 -23.68
N GLU A 275 -2.41 11.36 -23.23
CA GLU A 275 -3.43 12.37 -22.89
C GLU A 275 -3.69 12.35 -21.40
N ALA A 276 -3.91 13.55 -20.84
CA ALA A 276 -4.25 13.73 -19.43
C ALA A 276 -5.63 14.35 -19.28
N ARG A 277 -6.38 13.83 -18.31
CA ARG A 277 -7.56 14.49 -17.75
C ARG A 277 -7.20 14.99 -16.35
N VAL A 278 -7.45 16.24 -16.11
CA VAL A 278 -7.20 16.93 -14.84
C VAL A 278 -8.48 17.61 -14.35
#